data_830c92aeee9ecdfb2b5cd1d514657f39
#
_entry.id   830c92aeee9ecdfb2b5cd1d514657f39
#
_cell.length_a   1.000
_cell.length_b   1.000
_cell.length_c   1.000
_cell.angle_alpha   90.00
_cell.angle_beta   90.00
_cell.angle_gamma   90.00
#
_symmetry.space_group_name_H-M   'P 1'
#
loop_
_entity.id
_entity.type
_entity.pdbx_description
1 polymer ?
#
loop_
_entity_poly.entity_id
_entity_poly.type
_entity_poly.pdbx_seq_one_letter_code
_entity_poly.pdbx_strand_id
1 'polypeptide(L)'
;VEEFMMDDADYVLVTSATITSTAKVVVKELRKEGEKVGLLKMRVLRPFPFEAVRRALGDRKKVAVIDRNISFGHHGVFYQEIKSALYPLEKRPQIFGYITGLGGRDVTPKDIRDMYFDMKKREKVEEIIWKGVKL
;
A
#
# COMPACT_ATOMS: atom_id res chain seq x y z
N VAL A 1 0.29 13.03 -5.42
CA VAL A 1 0.88 12.02 -4.54
C VAL A 1 1.95 12.63 -3.65
N GLU A 2 2.07 12.15 -2.46
CA GLU A 2 3.11 12.55 -1.52
C GLU A 2 4.01 11.35 -1.21
N GLU A 3 5.32 11.57 -1.27
CA GLU A 3 6.31 10.54 -0.98
C GLU A 3 6.93 10.76 0.39
N PHE A 4 7.15 9.68 1.14
CA PHE A 4 7.79 9.73 2.44
C PHE A 4 8.81 8.59 2.55
N MET A 5 10.09 8.94 2.74
CA MET A 5 11.20 7.98 2.86
C MET A 5 11.33 7.00 1.69
N MET A 6 11.11 7.51 0.48
CA MET A 6 11.07 6.69 -0.73
C MET A 6 12.42 6.47 -1.42
N ASP A 7 13.43 7.27 -1.14
CA ASP A 7 14.66 7.33 -1.96
C ASP A 7 15.32 5.97 -2.20
N ASP A 8 15.46 5.17 -1.18
CA ASP A 8 16.11 3.86 -1.28
C ASP A 8 15.17 2.70 -0.94
N ALA A 9 13.86 2.94 -1.03
CA ALA A 9 12.89 1.94 -0.63
C ALA A 9 12.76 0.82 -1.65
N ASP A 10 12.91 -0.42 -1.20
CA ASP A 10 12.60 -1.62 -1.97
C ASP A 10 11.12 -1.97 -1.85
N TYR A 11 10.53 -1.66 -0.70
CA TYR A 11 9.14 -1.94 -0.36
C TYR A 11 8.40 -0.65 -0.11
N VAL A 12 7.17 -0.57 -0.56
CA VAL A 12 6.38 0.65 -0.40
C VAL A 12 4.99 0.32 0.13
N LEU A 13 4.56 1.10 1.11
CA LEU A 13 3.18 1.11 1.56
C LEU A 13 2.47 2.25 0.85
N VAL A 14 1.34 1.98 0.24
CA VAL A 14 0.51 3.00 -0.40
C VAL A 14 -0.75 3.15 0.44
N THR A 15 -1.01 4.36 0.90
CA THR A 15 -2.13 4.64 1.80
C THR A 15 -2.94 5.83 1.34
N SER A 16 -4.20 5.87 1.77
CA SER A 16 -5.04 7.06 1.63
C SER A 16 -4.83 7.99 2.81
N ALA A 17 -5.40 9.20 2.71
CA ALA A 17 -5.20 10.27 3.69
C ALA A 17 -5.48 9.85 5.14
N THR A 18 -6.53 9.07 5.38
CA THR A 18 -6.94 8.71 6.73
C THR A 18 -5.99 7.73 7.44
N ILE A 19 -5.25 6.94 6.67
CA ILE A 19 -4.34 5.92 7.21
C ILE A 19 -2.90 6.45 7.28
N THR A 20 -2.61 7.49 6.53
CA THR A 20 -1.23 7.97 6.32
C THR A 20 -0.49 8.33 7.60
N SER A 21 -1.14 8.98 8.55
CA SER A 21 -0.49 9.35 9.83
C SER A 21 0.03 8.14 10.57
N THR A 22 -0.80 7.12 10.68
CA THR A 22 -0.44 5.86 11.33
C THR A 22 0.66 5.15 10.56
N ALA A 23 0.57 5.14 9.24
CA ALA A 23 1.58 4.52 8.38
C ALA A 23 2.94 5.21 8.50
N LYS A 24 2.97 6.53 8.64
CA LYS A 24 4.23 7.26 8.83
C LYS A 24 4.97 6.81 10.08
N VAL A 25 4.25 6.62 11.18
CA VAL A 25 4.83 6.11 12.42
C VAL A 25 5.47 4.75 12.21
N VAL A 26 4.74 3.86 11.55
CA VAL A 26 5.22 2.49 11.27
C VAL A 26 6.45 2.51 10.36
N VAL A 27 6.44 3.31 9.31
CA VAL A 27 7.58 3.43 8.39
C VAL A 27 8.84 3.90 9.13
N LYS A 28 8.70 4.91 10.00
CA LYS A 28 9.83 5.38 10.80
C LYS A 28 10.39 4.28 11.69
N GLU A 29 9.53 3.52 12.36
CA GLU A 29 9.96 2.43 13.20
C GLU A 29 10.66 1.32 12.42
N LEU A 30 10.07 0.92 11.29
CA LEU A 30 10.65 -0.12 10.44
C LEU A 30 12.00 0.30 9.87
N ARG A 31 12.15 1.57 9.51
CA ARG A 31 13.44 2.10 9.06
C ARG A 31 14.52 1.99 10.12
N LYS A 32 14.17 2.25 11.38
CA LYS A 32 15.10 2.07 12.51
C LYS A 32 15.51 0.61 12.68
N GLU A 33 14.65 -0.32 12.28
CA GLU A 33 14.93 -1.76 12.34
C GLU A 33 15.68 -2.26 11.10
N GLY A 34 16.06 -1.39 10.18
CA GLY A 34 16.81 -1.75 8.98
C GLY A 34 15.96 -2.09 7.77
N GLU A 35 14.65 -1.91 7.84
CA GLU A 35 13.77 -2.17 6.70
C GLU A 35 13.82 -1.05 5.68
N LYS A 36 13.95 -1.41 4.39
CA LYS A 36 13.98 -0.42 3.30
C LYS A 36 12.58 -0.17 2.78
N VAL A 37 11.78 0.51 3.57
CA VAL A 37 10.37 0.78 3.30
C VAL A 37 10.10 2.27 3.15
N GLY A 38 9.26 2.61 2.19
CA GLY A 38 8.78 3.97 1.99
C GLY A 38 7.26 4.01 2.00
N LEU A 39 6.73 5.21 1.94
CA LEU A 39 5.30 5.45 1.97
C LEU A 39 4.90 6.37 0.83
N LEU A 40 3.88 5.99 0.09
CA LEU A 40 3.26 6.81 -0.93
C LEU A 40 1.83 7.13 -0.48
N LYS A 41 1.56 8.40 -0.24
CA LYS A 41 0.22 8.87 0.12
C LYS A 41 -0.56 9.19 -1.13
N MET A 42 -1.73 8.59 -1.26
CA MET A 42 -2.66 8.85 -2.36
C MET A 42 -3.82 9.72 -1.90
N ARG A 43 -4.24 10.60 -2.79
CA ARG A 43 -5.47 11.36 -2.63
C ARG A 43 -6.46 10.90 -3.69
N VAL A 44 -7.73 11.15 -3.45
CA VAL A 44 -8.74 10.92 -4.48
C VAL A 44 -8.56 12.01 -5.54
N LEU A 45 -7.95 11.64 -6.66
CA LEU A 45 -7.63 12.57 -7.74
C LEU A 45 -8.35 12.20 -9.02
N ARG A 46 -8.78 13.23 -9.73
CA ARG A 46 -9.33 13.10 -11.08
C ARG A 46 -8.70 14.18 -11.95
N PRO A 47 -7.90 13.86 -12.99
CA PRO A 47 -7.54 12.48 -13.41
C PRO A 47 -6.55 11.82 -12.45
N PHE A 48 -6.48 10.50 -12.50
CA PHE A 48 -5.53 9.73 -11.69
C PHE A 48 -4.10 9.99 -12.17
N PRO A 49 -3.12 10.18 -11.25
CA PRO A 49 -1.76 10.56 -11.61
C PRO A 49 -0.90 9.36 -12.06
N PHE A 50 -1.20 8.80 -13.21
CA PHE A 50 -0.53 7.58 -13.71
C PHE A 50 0.99 7.71 -13.78
N GLU A 51 1.50 8.82 -14.32
CA GLU A 51 2.94 8.99 -14.46
C GLU A 51 3.67 9.09 -13.14
N ALA A 52 3.11 9.85 -12.19
CA ALA A 52 3.69 9.99 -10.86
C ALA A 52 3.74 8.64 -10.13
N VAL A 53 2.70 7.83 -10.27
CA VAL A 53 2.63 6.50 -9.68
C VAL A 53 3.67 5.57 -10.31
N ARG A 54 3.78 5.56 -11.63
CA ARG A 54 4.79 4.76 -12.33
C ARG A 54 6.20 5.12 -11.90
N ARG A 55 6.48 6.42 -11.78
CA ARG A 55 7.79 6.91 -11.35
C ARG A 55 8.10 6.50 -9.92
N ALA A 56 7.12 6.61 -9.03
CA ALA A 56 7.32 6.29 -7.63
C ALA A 56 7.45 4.79 -7.36
N LEU A 57 6.72 3.96 -8.09
CA LEU A 57 6.55 2.54 -7.76
C LEU A 57 7.21 1.56 -8.73
N GLY A 58 7.53 1.99 -9.95
CA GLY A 58 7.94 1.08 -11.03
C GLY A 58 9.17 0.22 -10.73
N ASP A 59 10.13 0.76 -9.99
CA ASP A 59 11.39 0.07 -9.69
C ASP A 59 11.42 -0.62 -8.33
N ARG A 60 10.29 -0.69 -7.66
CA ARG A 60 10.24 -1.29 -6.31
C ARG A 60 10.10 -2.80 -6.41
N LYS A 61 10.45 -3.51 -5.34
CA LYS A 61 10.31 -4.97 -5.28
C LYS A 61 8.88 -5.38 -5.01
N LYS A 62 8.27 -4.81 -3.98
CA LYS A 62 6.90 -5.10 -3.59
C LYS A 62 6.19 -3.85 -3.09
N VAL A 63 4.91 -3.78 -3.37
CA VAL A 63 4.06 -2.67 -2.99
C VAL A 63 2.81 -3.22 -2.30
N ALA A 64 2.52 -2.70 -1.12
CA ALA A 64 1.29 -3.02 -0.42
C ALA A 64 0.36 -1.81 -0.48
N VAL A 65 -0.77 -1.96 -1.14
CA VAL A 65 -1.80 -0.92 -1.21
C VAL A 65 -2.81 -1.17 -0.13
N ILE A 66 -2.91 -0.26 0.83
CA ILE A 66 -3.80 -0.39 1.97
C ILE A 66 -5.00 0.50 1.76
N ASP A 67 -6.11 -0.12 1.44
CA ASP A 67 -7.39 0.56 1.23
C ASP A 67 -8.29 0.38 2.43
N ARG A 68 -9.05 1.43 2.75
CA ARG A 68 -10.09 1.33 3.75
C ARG A 68 -11.34 0.75 3.10
N ASN A 69 -12.06 -0.11 3.82
CA ASN A 69 -13.28 -0.71 3.31
C ASN A 69 -14.38 0.36 3.24
N ILE A 70 -14.76 0.72 2.04
CA ILE A 70 -15.78 1.74 1.77
C ILE A 70 -16.94 1.21 0.95
N SER A 71 -16.85 -0.01 0.41
CA SER A 71 -17.97 -0.59 -0.30
C SER A 71 -17.86 -2.12 -0.33
N PHE A 72 -19.01 -2.77 -0.22
CA PHE A 72 -19.10 -4.22 -0.20
C PHE A 72 -18.81 -4.83 -1.55
N GLY A 73 -18.05 -5.93 -1.55
CA GLY A 73 -17.85 -6.75 -2.72
C GLY A 73 -16.96 -6.17 -3.81
N HIS A 74 -16.38 -5.00 -3.58
CA HIS A 74 -15.48 -4.37 -4.52
C HIS A 74 -14.04 -4.40 -4.04
N HIS A 75 -13.12 -4.41 -4.99
CA HIS A 75 -11.70 -4.22 -4.70
C HIS A 75 -11.46 -2.82 -4.13
N GLY A 76 -10.37 -2.64 -3.41
CA GLY A 76 -9.97 -1.33 -2.96
C GLY A 76 -9.72 -0.40 -4.16
N VAL A 77 -10.16 0.84 -4.05
CA VAL A 77 -10.11 1.81 -5.14
C VAL A 77 -8.67 2.04 -5.61
N PHE A 78 -7.76 2.28 -4.66
CA PHE A 78 -6.38 2.58 -5.02
C PHE A 78 -5.64 1.35 -5.54
N TYR A 79 -5.96 0.17 -5.03
CA TYR A 79 -5.35 -1.07 -5.52
C TYR A 79 -5.60 -1.23 -7.02
N GLN A 80 -6.85 -1.08 -7.46
CA GLN A 80 -7.22 -1.19 -8.86
C GLN A 80 -6.52 -0.14 -9.72
N GLU A 81 -6.53 1.10 -9.28
CA GLU A 81 -5.92 2.21 -10.01
C GLU A 81 -4.40 2.04 -10.14
N ILE A 82 -3.75 1.63 -9.07
CA ILE A 82 -2.29 1.43 -9.09
C ILE A 82 -1.92 0.24 -9.96
N LYS A 83 -2.66 -0.84 -9.88
CA LYS A 83 -2.45 -2.01 -10.72
C LYS A 83 -2.56 -1.64 -12.19
N SER A 84 -3.57 -0.85 -12.55
CA SER A 84 -3.75 -0.34 -13.91
C SER A 84 -2.60 0.55 -14.36
N ALA A 85 -2.14 1.43 -13.46
CA ALA A 85 -1.05 2.35 -13.78
C ALA A 85 0.25 1.62 -14.08
N LEU A 86 0.52 0.52 -13.38
CA LEU A 86 1.78 -0.22 -13.52
C LEU A 86 1.73 -1.32 -14.58
N TYR A 87 0.54 -1.67 -15.05
CA TYR A 87 0.36 -2.74 -16.01
C TYR A 87 1.22 -2.61 -17.29
N PRO A 88 1.36 -1.40 -17.90
CA PRO A 88 2.14 -1.27 -19.13
C PRO A 88 3.64 -1.43 -18.97
N LEU A 89 4.17 -1.40 -17.74
CA LEU A 89 5.61 -1.48 -17.51
C LEU A 89 6.13 -2.91 -17.72
N GLU A 90 7.29 -3.06 -18.33
CA GLU A 90 7.93 -4.37 -18.49
C GLU A 90 8.35 -4.95 -17.15
N LYS A 91 9.02 -4.14 -16.33
CA LYS A 91 9.35 -4.50 -14.95
C LYS A 91 8.35 -3.85 -14.03
N ARG A 92 7.73 -4.66 -13.21
CA ARG A 92 6.72 -4.19 -12.25
C ARG A 92 6.98 -4.80 -10.89
N PRO A 93 6.73 -4.05 -9.81
CA PRO A 93 6.75 -4.66 -8.49
C PRO A 93 5.58 -5.64 -8.36
N GLN A 94 5.69 -6.55 -7.41
CA GLN A 94 4.53 -7.32 -6.99
C GLN A 94 3.63 -6.38 -6.18
N ILE A 95 2.35 -6.36 -6.50
CA ILE A 95 1.40 -5.46 -5.87
C ILE A 95 0.40 -6.27 -5.05
N PHE A 96 0.31 -5.96 -3.77
CA PHE A 96 -0.58 -6.63 -2.83
C PHE A 96 -1.64 -5.65 -2.36
N GLY A 97 -2.90 -6.05 -2.43
CA GLY A 97 -4.00 -5.22 -1.96
C GLY A 97 -4.49 -5.67 -0.60
N TYR A 98 -4.56 -4.76 0.34
CA TYR A 98 -5.06 -5.01 1.69
C TYR A 98 -6.27 -4.15 1.94
N ILE A 99 -7.33 -4.76 2.44
CA ILE A 99 -8.54 -4.04 2.84
C ILE A 99 -8.60 -4.04 4.37
N THR A 100 -8.77 -2.89 4.95
CA THR A 100 -8.79 -2.70 6.39
C THR A 100 -9.93 -1.78 6.81
N GLY A 101 -10.11 -1.58 8.12
CA GLY A 101 -11.19 -0.73 8.63
C GLY A 101 -12.56 -1.35 8.53
N LEU A 102 -12.65 -2.67 8.42
CA LEU A 102 -13.92 -3.38 8.36
C LEU A 102 -14.72 -3.19 9.65
N GLY A 103 -16.03 -2.96 9.50
CA GLY A 103 -16.90 -2.74 10.65
C GLY A 103 -16.62 -1.45 11.41
N GLY A 104 -15.99 -0.45 10.78
CA GLY A 104 -15.66 0.82 11.41
C GLY A 104 -14.48 0.76 12.38
N ARG A 105 -13.73 -0.32 12.38
CA ARG A 105 -12.55 -0.47 13.25
C ARG A 105 -11.44 0.46 12.83
N ASP A 106 -10.74 1.01 13.81
CA ASP A 106 -9.55 1.81 13.55
C ASP A 106 -8.40 0.95 13.04
N VAL A 107 -7.57 1.53 12.19
CA VAL A 107 -6.36 0.90 11.71
C VAL A 107 -5.23 1.27 12.66
N THR A 108 -4.65 0.28 13.31
CA THR A 108 -3.59 0.49 14.30
C THR A 108 -2.21 0.37 13.66
N PRO A 109 -1.16 0.91 14.32
CA PRO A 109 0.22 0.69 13.87
C PRO A 109 0.56 -0.79 13.74
N LYS A 110 0.06 -1.62 14.66
CA LYS A 110 0.28 -3.06 14.61
C LYS A 110 -0.32 -3.67 13.36
N ASP A 111 -1.52 -3.24 12.96
CA ASP A 111 -2.17 -3.74 11.74
C ASP A 111 -1.31 -3.44 10.50
N ILE A 112 -0.79 -2.23 10.41
CA ILE A 112 0.04 -1.82 9.26
C ILE A 112 1.36 -2.59 9.26
N ARG A 113 1.97 -2.75 10.43
CA ARG A 113 3.20 -3.52 10.58
C ARG A 113 2.98 -4.98 10.14
N ASP A 114 1.89 -5.58 10.56
CA ASP A 114 1.54 -6.95 10.18
C ASP A 114 1.34 -7.07 8.66
N MET A 115 0.68 -6.10 8.03
CA MET A 115 0.50 -6.07 6.59
C MET A 115 1.83 -5.94 5.85
N TYR A 116 2.74 -5.11 6.35
CA TYR A 116 4.06 -4.95 5.77
C TYR A 116 4.83 -6.28 5.75
N PHE A 117 4.90 -6.96 6.88
CA PHE A 117 5.63 -8.22 6.95
C PHE A 117 4.91 -9.35 6.20
N ASP A 118 3.59 -9.33 6.15
CA ASP A 118 2.84 -10.26 5.31
C ASP A 118 3.20 -10.09 3.84
N MET A 119 3.21 -8.85 3.36
CA MET A 119 3.62 -8.53 1.99
C MET A 119 5.05 -8.99 1.72
N LYS A 120 5.96 -8.69 2.63
CA LYS A 120 7.39 -8.98 2.45
C LYS A 120 7.65 -10.46 2.27
N LYS A 121 6.94 -11.32 3.00
CA LYS A 121 7.16 -12.76 2.95
C LYS A 121 6.36 -13.50 1.89
N ARG A 122 5.32 -12.88 1.29
CA ARG A 122 4.51 -13.54 0.28
C ARG A 122 5.27 -13.68 -1.02
N GLU A 123 5.22 -14.88 -1.61
CA GLU A 123 5.84 -15.14 -2.91
C GLU A 123 4.85 -14.97 -4.06
N LYS A 124 3.55 -15.17 -3.79
CA LYS A 124 2.50 -15.05 -4.80
C LYS A 124 1.55 -13.92 -4.45
N VAL A 125 1.18 -13.15 -5.48
CA VAL A 125 0.18 -12.10 -5.34
C VAL A 125 -1.19 -12.73 -5.33
N GLU A 126 -1.94 -12.50 -4.25
CA GLU A 126 -3.36 -12.77 -4.20
C GLU A 126 -4.11 -11.50 -4.57
N GLU A 127 -5.30 -11.66 -5.12
CA GLU A 127 -6.03 -10.50 -5.63
C GLU A 127 -6.33 -9.46 -4.55
N ILE A 128 -6.84 -9.90 -3.39
CA ILE A 128 -7.08 -9.02 -2.25
C ILE A 128 -6.93 -9.78 -0.95
N ILE A 129 -6.36 -9.11 0.03
CA ILE A 129 -6.18 -9.65 1.36
C ILE A 129 -7.00 -8.82 2.34
N TRP A 130 -7.89 -9.47 3.06
CA TRP A 130 -8.76 -8.83 4.04
C TRP A 130 -8.10 -8.89 5.41
N LYS A 131 -7.81 -7.72 5.98
CA LYS A 131 -7.22 -7.61 7.31
C LYS A 131 -8.28 -7.25 8.33
N GLY A 132 -8.34 -8.02 9.39
CA GLY A 132 -9.30 -7.81 10.46
C GLY A 132 -10.65 -8.48 10.24
N VAL A 133 -10.77 -9.30 9.19
CA VAL A 133 -11.97 -10.13 9.00
C VAL A 133 -11.83 -11.37 9.86
N LYS A 134 -12.83 -11.61 10.68
CA LYS A 134 -12.96 -12.90 11.37
C LYS A 134 -13.91 -13.76 10.56
N LEU A 135 -13.37 -14.81 10.03
CA LEU A 135 -14.17 -15.81 9.32
C LEU A 135 -14.77 -16.80 10.30
#